data_089bb0700b20dad7e105d84180a6b937
#
_entry.id   089bb0700b20dad7e105d84180a6b937
#
_cell.length_a   1.000
_cell.length_b   1.000
_cell.length_c   1.000
_cell.angle_alpha   90.00
_cell.angle_beta   90.00
_cell.angle_gamma   90.00
#
_symmetry.space_group_name_H-M   'P 1'
#
loop_
_entity.id
_entity.type
_entity.pdbx_description
1 polymer ?
#
loop_
_entity_poly.entity_id
_entity_poly.type
_entity_poly.pdbx_seq_one_letter_code
_entity_poly.pdbx_strand_id
1 'polypeptide(L)'
;MSLIPQLMNGNRLSHDAISDKGWYTRSVGDHCQIFSDFYGSGSLPTAAMAAGDGFVNHDTSSAGAPVLAYQAEADGVYRMKFAANDEVEYLATYLGDKCVIPPTKKPIFEARVKITGTFSADDRVVIGLASARNNTLDNIVDHVWFRMEGANFNILVEGDDHVTDNDDNDTGTDWVSGTFVKLKIDMSDLTDVKYYVDGVLQSLPEKIDVSRMEAGDLLQPYIEMQKDAGNVEHSIDIDYISVLWQRS
;
A
#
# COMPACT_ATOMS: atom_id res chain seq x y z
N MET A 1 -19.83 25.07 20.98
CA MET A 1 -20.60 23.80 21.05
C MET A 1 -19.62 22.72 21.47
N SER A 2 -19.77 22.16 22.68
CA SER A 2 -18.83 21.14 23.17
C SER A 2 -19.22 19.79 22.52
N LEU A 3 -18.37 19.29 21.65
CA LEU A 3 -18.57 17.97 21.05
C LEU A 3 -18.16 16.89 22.07
N ILE A 4 -19.15 16.16 22.56
CA ILE A 4 -18.92 15.04 23.47
C ILE A 4 -18.35 13.88 22.65
N PRO A 5 -17.17 13.37 22.97
CA PRO A 5 -16.62 12.19 22.29
C PRO A 5 -17.54 10.99 22.51
N GLN A 6 -18.05 10.41 21.45
CA GLN A 6 -18.77 9.15 21.53
C GLN A 6 -17.81 7.97 21.49
N LEU A 7 -18.02 7.02 22.41
CA LEU A 7 -17.34 5.72 22.38
C LEU A 7 -18.16 4.77 21.49
N MET A 8 -17.58 4.31 20.39
CA MET A 8 -18.13 3.23 19.59
C MET A 8 -17.19 2.04 19.67
N ASN A 9 -17.68 0.93 20.20
CA ASN A 9 -16.92 -0.35 20.30
C ASN A 9 -15.52 -0.20 20.94
N GLY A 10 -15.39 0.62 21.99
CA GLY A 10 -14.11 0.87 22.63
C GLY A 10 -13.20 1.87 21.92
N ASN A 11 -13.59 2.38 20.77
CA ASN A 11 -12.87 3.39 20.02
C ASN A 11 -13.38 4.79 20.33
N ARG A 12 -12.48 5.73 20.46
CA ARG A 12 -12.82 7.15 20.69
C ARG A 12 -12.78 7.90 19.37
N LEU A 13 -13.89 8.51 19.00
CA LEU A 13 -13.91 9.48 17.90
C LEU A 13 -13.24 10.78 18.38
N SER A 14 -12.24 11.24 17.67
CA SER A 14 -11.64 12.54 17.91
C SER A 14 -11.62 13.36 16.62
N HIS A 15 -11.95 14.65 16.75
CA HIS A 15 -11.80 15.59 15.65
C HIS A 15 -10.43 16.22 15.74
N ASP A 16 -9.67 16.22 14.64
CA ASP A 16 -8.42 16.97 14.56
C ASP A 16 -8.72 18.44 14.28
N ALA A 17 -8.73 19.23 15.36
CA ALA A 17 -9.02 20.66 15.27
C ALA A 17 -7.89 21.47 14.57
N ILE A 18 -6.71 20.87 14.38
CA ILE A 18 -5.56 21.55 13.78
C ILE A 18 -5.59 21.43 12.26
N SER A 19 -5.98 20.27 11.75
CA SER A 19 -5.96 19.99 10.31
C SER A 19 -7.32 20.14 9.64
N ASP A 20 -8.41 20.30 10.42
CA ASP A 20 -9.81 20.31 9.94
C ASP A 20 -10.16 19.08 9.05
N LYS A 21 -9.46 17.96 9.28
CA LYS A 21 -9.50 16.76 8.45
C LYS A 21 -10.56 15.74 8.85
N GLY A 22 -11.60 16.18 9.55
CA GLY A 22 -12.73 15.32 9.90
C GLY A 22 -12.50 14.45 11.15
N TRP A 23 -13.33 13.42 11.29
CA TRP A 23 -13.35 12.55 12.46
C TRP A 23 -12.50 11.32 12.24
N TYR A 24 -11.58 11.06 13.15
CA TYR A 24 -10.78 9.83 13.16
C TYR A 24 -11.25 8.92 14.29
N THR A 25 -11.29 7.64 14.00
CA THR A 25 -11.36 6.64 15.05
C THR A 25 -9.95 6.45 15.59
N ARG A 26 -9.64 7.06 16.72
CA ARG A 26 -8.44 6.68 17.47
C ARG A 26 -8.77 5.52 18.37
N SER A 27 -8.09 4.41 18.13
CA SER A 27 -8.07 3.31 19.08
C SER A 27 -7.47 3.80 20.40
N VAL A 28 -8.25 3.76 21.46
CA VAL A 28 -7.76 4.06 22.81
C VAL A 28 -7.36 2.72 23.42
N GLY A 29 -6.09 2.46 23.49
CA GLY A 29 -5.55 1.32 24.25
C GLY A 29 -4.62 0.43 23.43
N ASP A 30 -5.12 -0.60 22.79
CA ASP A 30 -4.33 -1.77 22.42
C ASP A 30 -3.88 -1.84 20.95
N HIS A 31 -4.10 -0.77 20.15
CA HIS A 31 -3.76 -0.74 18.74
C HIS A 31 -2.92 0.47 18.36
N CYS A 32 -2.06 0.29 17.36
CA CYS A 32 -1.40 1.34 16.62
C CYS A 32 -2.04 1.47 15.23
N GLN A 33 -2.00 2.66 14.64
CA GLN A 33 -2.57 2.89 13.32
C GLN A 33 -1.69 3.85 12.51
N ILE A 34 -1.49 3.51 11.24
CA ILE A 34 -1.08 4.44 10.18
C ILE A 34 -2.32 4.65 9.31
N PHE A 35 -2.66 5.90 9.03
CA PHE A 35 -3.76 6.23 8.13
C PHE A 35 -3.39 7.48 7.31
N SER A 36 -3.57 7.40 6.00
CA SER A 36 -3.49 8.54 5.08
C SER A 36 -4.65 8.46 4.10
N ASP A 37 -5.44 9.51 4.02
CA ASP A 37 -6.53 9.68 3.07
C ASP A 37 -6.15 10.62 1.92
N PHE A 38 -4.91 11.07 1.89
CA PHE A 38 -4.39 12.00 0.88
C PHE A 38 -5.30 13.21 0.62
N TYR A 39 -6.13 13.57 1.61
CA TYR A 39 -7.04 14.71 1.55
C TYR A 39 -6.34 15.98 2.05
N GLY A 40 -6.21 16.94 1.18
CA GLY A 40 -5.77 18.30 1.54
C GLY A 40 -4.26 18.50 1.60
N SER A 41 -3.88 19.70 2.02
CA SER A 41 -2.52 20.27 1.98
C SER A 41 -1.52 19.70 2.98
N GLY A 42 -1.75 18.54 3.51
CA GLY A 42 -0.69 17.80 4.22
C GLY A 42 0.46 17.58 3.24
N SER A 43 1.67 17.67 3.69
CA SER A 43 2.86 17.56 2.87
C SER A 43 2.77 16.40 1.89
N LEU A 44 2.89 16.71 0.59
CA LEU A 44 3.15 15.69 -0.43
C LEU A 44 4.29 14.80 0.05
N PRO A 45 4.22 13.49 -0.17
CA PRO A 45 5.40 12.66 -0.04
C PRO A 45 6.52 13.31 -0.85
N THR A 46 7.66 13.54 -0.25
CA THR A 46 8.82 14.13 -0.94
C THR A 46 9.96 13.12 -0.92
N ALA A 47 10.83 13.15 -1.94
CA ALA A 47 12.01 12.29 -2.00
C ALA A 47 12.98 12.47 -0.80
N ALA A 48 12.81 13.53 -0.03
CA ALA A 48 13.66 13.89 1.10
C ALA A 48 12.82 14.34 2.29
N MET A 49 11.98 13.46 2.86
CA MET A 49 11.41 13.78 4.16
C MET A 49 12.44 13.60 5.26
N ALA A 50 12.60 14.66 6.07
CA ALA A 50 13.37 14.57 7.29
C ALA A 50 12.87 13.43 8.17
N ALA A 51 13.79 12.80 8.88
CA ALA A 51 13.52 11.62 9.69
C ALA A 51 12.24 11.77 10.54
N GLY A 52 11.20 11.00 10.23
CA GLY A 52 10.11 10.76 11.16
C GLY A 52 8.69 10.94 10.64
N ASP A 53 8.43 11.64 9.57
CA ASP A 53 7.08 12.12 9.31
C ASP A 53 6.52 11.71 7.94
N GLY A 54 5.89 10.52 7.88
CA GLY A 54 4.98 10.16 6.81
C GLY A 54 5.60 9.44 5.61
N PHE A 55 4.83 9.36 4.53
CA PHE A 55 5.24 8.69 3.30
C PHE A 55 6.30 9.50 2.55
N VAL A 56 7.22 8.78 1.93
CA VAL A 56 8.21 9.34 0.99
C VAL A 56 7.99 8.72 -0.39
N ASN A 57 8.43 9.45 -1.42
CA ASN A 57 8.44 8.95 -2.78
C ASN A 57 9.84 8.48 -3.16
N HIS A 58 9.87 7.43 -3.95
CA HIS A 58 11.03 7.02 -4.72
C HIS A 58 10.71 7.20 -6.21
N ASP A 59 11.68 7.71 -6.96
CA ASP A 59 11.58 7.97 -8.38
C ASP A 59 12.95 7.72 -9.00
N THR A 60 13.02 6.86 -10.00
CA THR A 60 14.25 6.55 -10.74
C THR A 60 14.28 7.15 -12.14
N SER A 61 13.27 7.94 -12.52
CA SER A 61 13.23 8.55 -13.85
C SER A 61 14.48 9.37 -14.14
N SER A 62 14.99 9.23 -15.33
CA SER A 62 16.14 9.98 -15.85
C SER A 62 15.77 10.90 -17.00
N ALA A 63 14.66 10.61 -17.67
CA ALA A 63 14.09 11.40 -18.74
C ALA A 63 12.59 11.62 -18.47
N GLY A 64 12.11 12.83 -18.75
CA GLY A 64 10.73 13.21 -18.48
C GLY A 64 10.47 13.63 -17.04
N ALA A 65 9.21 13.71 -16.70
CA ALA A 65 8.76 14.07 -15.35
C ALA A 65 7.53 13.23 -15.00
N PRO A 66 7.68 12.20 -14.18
CA PRO A 66 6.54 11.46 -13.66
C PRO A 66 5.66 12.39 -12.83
N VAL A 67 4.38 12.03 -12.70
CA VAL A 67 3.46 12.75 -11.82
C VAL A 67 3.46 12.05 -10.47
N LEU A 68 3.82 12.77 -9.42
CA LEU A 68 3.75 12.38 -8.03
C LEU A 68 3.00 13.50 -7.29
N ALA A 69 1.68 13.52 -7.37
CA ALA A 69 0.88 14.68 -6.96
C ALA A 69 -0.54 14.33 -6.51
N TYR A 70 -1.10 15.16 -5.65
CA TYR A 70 -2.53 15.14 -5.36
C TYR A 70 -3.34 15.53 -6.60
N GLN A 71 -4.46 14.86 -6.78
CA GLN A 71 -5.42 15.16 -7.82
C GLN A 71 -6.59 15.94 -7.25
N ALA A 72 -7.17 16.82 -8.06
CA ALA A 72 -8.38 17.57 -7.72
C ALA A 72 -9.63 16.69 -7.93
N GLU A 73 -9.65 15.55 -7.23
CA GLU A 73 -10.80 14.64 -7.18
C GLU A 73 -11.50 14.76 -5.81
N ALA A 74 -12.80 14.46 -5.76
CA ALA A 74 -13.51 14.39 -4.49
C ALA A 74 -12.85 13.35 -3.58
N ASP A 75 -12.81 13.66 -2.28
CA ASP A 75 -12.26 12.79 -1.22
C ASP A 75 -10.73 12.65 -1.21
N GLY A 76 -10.00 13.40 -2.06
CA GLY A 76 -8.55 13.39 -2.13
C GLY A 76 -7.98 12.12 -2.78
N VAL A 77 -7.07 12.31 -3.72
CA VAL A 77 -6.41 11.20 -4.41
C VAL A 77 -4.95 11.57 -4.62
N TYR A 78 -4.05 10.68 -4.27
CA TYR A 78 -2.64 10.79 -4.62
C TYR A 78 -2.35 9.96 -5.86
N ARG A 79 -1.77 10.57 -6.88
CA ARG A 79 -1.42 9.92 -8.14
C ARG A 79 0.09 9.72 -8.27
N MET A 80 0.48 8.48 -8.59
CA MET A 80 1.76 8.17 -9.23
C MET A 80 1.48 7.81 -10.68
N LYS A 81 2.19 8.45 -11.61
CA LYS A 81 2.04 8.20 -13.05
C LYS A 81 3.40 8.32 -13.74
N PHE A 82 3.76 7.33 -14.54
CA PHE A 82 4.96 7.36 -15.36
C PHE A 82 4.90 8.43 -16.44
N ALA A 83 6.07 8.94 -16.78
CA ALA A 83 6.24 9.75 -17.98
C ALA A 83 6.21 8.86 -19.24
N ALA A 84 5.77 9.43 -20.38
CA ALA A 84 5.77 8.76 -21.68
C ALA A 84 7.18 8.75 -22.30
N ASN A 85 8.14 8.14 -21.63
CA ASN A 85 9.52 8.05 -22.07
C ASN A 85 9.96 6.60 -22.14
N ASP A 86 10.84 6.32 -23.10
CA ASP A 86 11.42 4.99 -23.29
C ASP A 86 12.58 4.77 -22.30
N GLU A 87 12.22 4.49 -21.05
CA GLU A 87 13.15 4.18 -19.97
C GLU A 87 12.56 3.19 -18.97
N VAL A 88 13.44 2.46 -18.29
CA VAL A 88 13.06 1.70 -17.09
C VAL A 88 12.85 2.68 -15.95
N GLU A 89 11.67 2.62 -15.33
CA GLU A 89 11.29 3.59 -14.33
C GLU A 89 10.55 2.92 -13.16
N TYR A 90 10.92 3.27 -11.93
CA TYR A 90 10.29 2.78 -10.71
C TYR A 90 9.77 3.96 -9.90
N LEU A 91 8.50 3.91 -9.54
CA LEU A 91 7.84 4.89 -8.68
C LEU A 91 7.28 4.19 -7.45
N ALA A 92 7.69 4.62 -6.27
CA ALA A 92 7.17 4.06 -5.02
C ALA A 92 6.71 5.14 -4.04
N THR A 93 5.73 4.79 -3.21
CA THR A 93 5.38 5.51 -1.99
C THR A 93 5.39 4.54 -0.81
N TYR A 94 6.15 4.88 0.24
CA TYR A 94 6.44 4.02 1.39
C TYR A 94 6.92 4.87 2.58
N LEU A 95 7.35 4.28 3.69
CA LEU A 95 7.84 5.07 4.85
C LEU A 95 9.35 5.34 4.85
N GLY A 96 10.03 5.24 3.70
CA GLY A 96 11.47 5.52 3.59
C GLY A 96 12.33 4.55 4.40
N ASP A 97 11.96 3.27 4.37
CA ASP A 97 12.60 2.15 5.09
C ASP A 97 12.59 2.29 6.63
N LYS A 98 11.68 3.11 7.13
CA LYS A 98 11.36 3.16 8.56
C LYS A 98 10.27 2.14 8.85
N CYS A 99 10.64 0.88 8.80
CA CYS A 99 9.75 -0.22 9.10
C CYS A 99 9.38 -0.20 10.58
N VAL A 100 8.09 -0.15 10.89
CA VAL A 100 7.59 0.06 12.25
C VAL A 100 6.48 -0.91 12.64
N ILE A 101 6.06 -1.77 11.74
CA ILE A 101 4.92 -2.68 11.91
C ILE A 101 5.44 -4.09 12.18
N PRO A 102 5.37 -4.60 13.43
CA PRO A 102 5.76 -5.97 13.71
C PRO A 102 4.72 -6.95 13.13
N PRO A 103 5.12 -7.93 12.30
CA PRO A 103 4.18 -8.90 11.71
C PRO A 103 3.44 -9.72 12.78
N THR A 104 4.11 -10.05 13.90
CA THR A 104 3.53 -10.79 15.01
C THR A 104 2.44 -10.03 15.77
N LYS A 105 2.22 -8.74 15.47
CA LYS A 105 1.17 -7.90 16.07
C LYS A 105 -0.12 -7.86 15.25
N LYS A 106 -0.31 -8.85 14.37
CA LYS A 106 -1.53 -9.07 13.60
C LYS A 106 -1.95 -7.84 12.79
N PRO A 107 -1.07 -7.33 11.94
CA PRO A 107 -1.40 -6.16 11.16
C PRO A 107 -2.52 -6.46 10.16
N ILE A 108 -3.34 -5.45 9.94
CA ILE A 108 -4.36 -5.41 8.89
C ILE A 108 -4.04 -4.21 8.03
N PHE A 109 -3.75 -4.45 6.77
CA PHE A 109 -3.56 -3.43 5.74
C PHE A 109 -4.84 -3.25 4.93
N GLU A 110 -5.20 -2.04 4.59
CA GLU A 110 -6.26 -1.72 3.64
C GLU A 110 -5.85 -0.52 2.80
N ALA A 111 -6.09 -0.59 1.50
CA ALA A 111 -5.94 0.53 0.58
C ALA A 111 -7.09 0.55 -0.43
N ARG A 112 -7.46 1.74 -0.90
CA ARG A 112 -8.36 1.91 -2.02
C ARG A 112 -7.60 2.57 -3.15
N VAL A 113 -7.50 1.86 -4.27
CA VAL A 113 -6.63 2.25 -5.38
C VAL A 113 -7.32 2.09 -6.72
N LYS A 114 -6.86 2.84 -7.73
CA LYS A 114 -7.33 2.76 -9.11
C LYS A 114 -6.11 2.71 -10.02
N ILE A 115 -5.99 1.66 -10.81
CA ILE A 115 -4.93 1.50 -11.80
C ILE A 115 -5.50 1.88 -13.16
N THR A 116 -4.76 2.69 -13.93
CA THR A 116 -5.22 3.17 -15.24
C THR A 116 -4.06 3.16 -16.22
N GLY A 117 -4.33 2.75 -17.45
CA GLY A 117 -3.38 2.80 -18.56
C GLY A 117 -3.17 1.46 -19.23
N THR A 118 -2.14 1.38 -20.04
CA THR A 118 -1.71 0.17 -20.75
C THR A 118 -0.42 -0.32 -20.13
N PHE A 119 -0.31 -1.60 -19.92
CA PHE A 119 0.85 -2.26 -19.30
C PHE A 119 1.58 -3.10 -20.33
N SER A 120 2.90 -3.09 -20.27
CA SER A 120 3.78 -4.01 -20.99
C SER A 120 3.91 -5.33 -20.23
N ALA A 121 4.51 -6.34 -20.85
CA ALA A 121 4.62 -7.67 -20.23
C ALA A 121 5.43 -7.67 -18.92
N ASP A 122 6.40 -6.76 -18.80
CA ASP A 122 7.29 -6.69 -17.65
C ASP A 122 6.95 -5.55 -16.67
N ASP A 123 5.83 -4.84 -16.90
CA ASP A 123 5.36 -3.83 -15.95
C ASP A 123 4.74 -4.50 -14.72
N ARG A 124 4.99 -3.92 -13.54
CA ARG A 124 4.53 -4.46 -12.26
C ARG A 124 3.94 -3.37 -11.38
N VAL A 125 2.98 -3.76 -10.56
CA VAL A 125 2.47 -2.94 -9.45
C VAL A 125 2.35 -3.83 -8.23
N VAL A 126 2.87 -3.39 -7.09
CA VAL A 126 2.70 -4.06 -5.80
C VAL A 126 2.07 -3.12 -4.78
N ILE A 127 1.18 -3.65 -3.94
CA ILE A 127 0.39 -2.88 -2.97
C ILE A 127 0.23 -3.72 -1.69
N GLY A 128 0.86 -3.32 -0.60
CA GLY A 128 0.74 -4.06 0.65
C GLY A 128 1.69 -3.61 1.75
N LEU A 129 2.29 -4.57 2.40
CA LEU A 129 3.30 -4.41 3.45
C LEU A 129 4.60 -5.07 3.01
N ALA A 130 5.73 -4.40 3.25
CA ALA A 130 7.05 -4.91 2.92
C ALA A 130 8.11 -4.46 3.92
N SER A 131 9.24 -5.15 3.96
CA SER A 131 10.46 -4.72 4.62
C SER A 131 11.13 -3.57 3.87
N ALA A 132 12.44 -3.41 3.95
CA ALA A 132 13.16 -2.34 3.27
C ALA A 132 13.06 -2.49 1.74
N ARG A 133 12.92 -1.35 1.06
CA ARG A 133 12.78 -1.29 -0.38
C ARG A 133 14.01 -1.84 -1.11
N ASN A 134 13.78 -2.54 -2.19
CA ASN A 134 14.78 -2.97 -3.15
C ASN A 134 14.32 -2.63 -4.58
N ASN A 135 15.25 -2.34 -5.50
CA ASN A 135 14.90 -2.11 -6.91
C ASN A 135 14.40 -3.38 -7.62
N THR A 136 14.77 -4.55 -7.13
CA THR A 136 14.24 -5.83 -7.57
C THR A 136 13.22 -6.28 -6.51
N LEU A 137 11.94 -6.37 -6.87
CA LEU A 137 10.86 -6.71 -5.93
C LEU A 137 11.11 -8.05 -5.26
N ASP A 138 11.53 -9.06 -6.01
CA ASP A 138 11.83 -10.41 -5.52
C ASP A 138 13.05 -10.48 -4.57
N ASN A 139 13.76 -9.37 -4.35
CA ASN A 139 14.81 -9.23 -3.34
C ASN A 139 14.31 -8.55 -2.05
N ILE A 140 13.05 -8.22 -1.96
CA ILE A 140 12.43 -7.73 -0.72
C ILE A 140 12.07 -8.95 0.11
N VAL A 141 12.86 -9.22 1.11
CA VAL A 141 12.90 -10.51 1.84
C VAL A 141 11.69 -10.81 2.71
N ASP A 142 10.96 -9.80 3.15
CA ASP A 142 9.72 -9.97 3.92
C ASP A 142 8.64 -9.08 3.32
N HIS A 143 7.59 -9.68 2.82
CA HIS A 143 6.47 -8.93 2.26
C HIS A 143 5.16 -9.74 2.25
N VAL A 144 4.06 -9.01 2.21
CA VAL A 144 2.73 -9.49 1.86
C VAL A 144 2.04 -8.41 1.04
N TRP A 145 1.72 -8.69 -0.21
CA TRP A 145 1.13 -7.71 -1.10
C TRP A 145 0.16 -8.29 -2.13
N PHE A 146 -0.60 -7.42 -2.73
CA PHE A 146 -1.25 -7.66 -4.02
C PHE A 146 -0.26 -7.27 -5.11
N ARG A 147 -0.23 -8.06 -6.18
CA ARG A 147 0.60 -7.81 -7.36
C ARG A 147 -0.25 -7.79 -8.62
N MET A 148 0.11 -6.96 -9.54
CA MET A 148 -0.28 -7.01 -10.93
C MET A 148 0.98 -7.09 -11.76
N GLU A 149 1.00 -7.98 -12.73
CA GLU A 149 2.14 -8.17 -13.62
C GLU A 149 1.67 -8.27 -15.07
N GLY A 150 2.33 -7.50 -15.93
CA GLY A 150 2.06 -7.50 -17.36
C GLY A 150 0.67 -6.99 -17.73
N ALA A 151 0.25 -7.32 -18.94
CA ALA A 151 -1.01 -6.83 -19.53
C ALA A 151 -2.26 -7.65 -19.14
N ASN A 152 -2.12 -8.67 -18.31
CA ASN A 152 -3.21 -9.62 -18.01
C ASN A 152 -4.24 -9.06 -17.03
N PHE A 153 -3.87 -8.03 -16.26
CA PHE A 153 -4.72 -7.43 -15.24
C PHE A 153 -5.19 -8.37 -14.12
N ASN A 154 -4.60 -9.55 -13.97
CA ASN A 154 -4.92 -10.43 -12.85
C ASN A 154 -4.52 -9.76 -11.53
N ILE A 155 -5.33 -9.89 -10.50
CA ILE A 155 -4.94 -9.56 -9.14
C ILE A 155 -4.28 -10.80 -8.54
N LEU A 156 -2.95 -10.77 -8.48
CA LEU A 156 -2.15 -11.80 -7.83
C LEU A 156 -1.93 -11.42 -6.37
N VAL A 157 -1.57 -12.38 -5.55
CA VAL A 157 -1.11 -12.16 -4.17
C VAL A 157 0.16 -12.95 -3.92
N GLU A 158 1.04 -12.35 -3.13
CA GLU A 158 2.34 -12.92 -2.77
C GLU A 158 2.65 -12.70 -1.30
N GLY A 159 3.49 -13.56 -0.75
CA GLY A 159 4.06 -13.40 0.58
C GLY A 159 5.39 -14.12 0.67
N ASP A 160 6.41 -13.43 1.18
CA ASP A 160 7.73 -13.95 1.48
C ASP A 160 8.06 -13.68 2.95
N ASP A 161 8.67 -14.66 3.61
CA ASP A 161 9.14 -14.60 4.98
C ASP A 161 10.64 -14.95 5.09
N HIS A 162 11.41 -14.58 4.09
CA HIS A 162 12.85 -14.86 3.89
C HIS A 162 13.22 -16.36 3.87
N VAL A 163 12.25 -17.24 3.99
CA VAL A 163 12.42 -18.72 3.95
C VAL A 163 11.45 -19.37 2.99
N THR A 164 10.21 -18.91 3.00
CA THR A 164 9.13 -19.41 2.14
C THR A 164 8.67 -18.29 1.24
N ASP A 165 8.80 -18.52 -0.05
CA ASP A 165 8.35 -17.60 -1.09
C ASP A 165 7.09 -18.16 -1.74
N ASN A 166 5.98 -17.44 -1.61
CA ASN A 166 4.67 -17.80 -2.15
C ASN A 166 4.33 -16.83 -3.27
N ASP A 167 4.75 -17.17 -4.49
CA ASP A 167 4.62 -16.31 -5.66
C ASP A 167 3.30 -16.50 -6.42
N ASP A 168 2.86 -15.43 -7.09
CA ASP A 168 1.90 -15.41 -8.18
C ASP A 168 0.59 -16.17 -7.93
N ASN A 169 0.07 -16.16 -6.71
CA ASN A 169 -1.20 -16.78 -6.40
C ASN A 169 -2.36 -15.95 -6.98
N ASP A 170 -2.98 -16.44 -8.04
CA ASP A 170 -4.10 -15.79 -8.73
C ASP A 170 -5.36 -15.81 -7.85
N THR A 171 -5.94 -14.66 -7.60
CA THR A 171 -7.22 -14.53 -6.87
C THR A 171 -8.42 -14.92 -7.70
N GLY A 172 -8.28 -15.04 -9.02
CA GLY A 172 -9.39 -15.20 -9.97
C GLY A 172 -10.22 -13.94 -10.17
N THR A 173 -9.73 -12.80 -9.69
CA THR A 173 -10.34 -11.47 -9.84
C THR A 173 -9.38 -10.57 -10.62
N ASP A 174 -9.89 -9.82 -11.58
CA ASP A 174 -9.09 -8.95 -12.42
C ASP A 174 -9.24 -7.47 -12.02
N TRP A 175 -8.18 -6.71 -12.24
CA TRP A 175 -8.24 -5.26 -12.23
C TRP A 175 -9.11 -4.75 -13.37
N VAL A 176 -10.00 -3.83 -13.07
CA VAL A 176 -10.74 -3.09 -14.09
C VAL A 176 -10.09 -1.71 -14.23
N SER A 177 -9.41 -1.48 -15.36
CA SER A 177 -8.71 -0.22 -15.62
C SER A 177 -9.62 1.00 -15.41
N GLY A 178 -9.14 1.97 -14.65
CA GLY A 178 -9.89 3.19 -14.34
C GLY A 178 -10.96 3.03 -13.26
N THR A 179 -11.05 1.88 -12.59
CA THR A 179 -12.02 1.63 -11.52
C THR A 179 -11.30 1.50 -10.18
N PHE A 180 -11.82 2.16 -9.14
CA PHE A 180 -11.31 1.98 -7.78
C PHE A 180 -11.67 0.60 -7.25
N VAL A 181 -10.69 -0.03 -6.64
CA VAL A 181 -10.82 -1.30 -5.92
C VAL A 181 -10.31 -1.14 -4.50
N LYS A 182 -10.95 -1.79 -3.56
CA LYS A 182 -10.52 -1.85 -2.17
C LYS A 182 -9.81 -3.17 -1.91
N LEU A 183 -8.56 -3.08 -1.51
CA LEU A 183 -7.69 -4.19 -1.19
C LEU A 183 -7.47 -4.27 0.31
N LYS A 184 -7.57 -5.47 0.88
CA LYS A 184 -7.27 -5.68 2.30
C LYS A 184 -6.45 -6.95 2.47
N ILE A 185 -5.42 -6.86 3.33
CA ILE A 185 -4.58 -7.97 3.79
C ILE A 185 -4.78 -8.09 5.29
N ASP A 186 -5.10 -9.30 5.76
CA ASP A 186 -5.30 -9.60 7.18
C ASP A 186 -4.27 -10.64 7.63
N MET A 187 -3.28 -10.19 8.38
CA MET A 187 -2.19 -11.00 8.95
C MET A 187 -2.51 -11.45 10.38
N SER A 188 -3.76 -11.60 10.74
CA SER A 188 -4.14 -12.11 12.08
C SER A 188 -3.67 -13.53 12.34
N ASP A 189 -3.46 -14.30 11.28
CA ASP A 189 -2.84 -15.62 11.26
C ASP A 189 -1.73 -15.64 10.22
N LEU A 190 -0.47 -15.69 10.67
CA LEU A 190 0.69 -15.69 9.78
C LEU A 190 0.86 -17.02 9.02
N THR A 191 0.20 -18.11 9.45
CA THR A 191 0.21 -19.38 8.71
C THR A 191 -0.83 -19.44 7.59
N ASP A 192 -1.67 -18.40 7.47
CA ASP A 192 -2.75 -18.35 6.48
C ASP A 192 -3.25 -16.91 6.31
N VAL A 193 -2.41 -16.04 5.73
CA VAL A 193 -2.74 -14.62 5.47
C VAL A 193 -3.96 -14.53 4.54
N LYS A 194 -4.92 -13.68 4.88
CA LYS A 194 -6.17 -13.50 4.15
C LYS A 194 -6.16 -12.24 3.30
N TYR A 195 -6.56 -12.38 2.06
CA TYR A 195 -6.66 -11.31 1.09
C TYR A 195 -8.12 -11.07 0.70
N TYR A 196 -8.51 -9.81 0.61
CA TYR A 196 -9.87 -9.40 0.25
C TYR A 196 -9.82 -8.36 -0.86
N VAL A 197 -10.67 -8.54 -1.86
CA VAL A 197 -10.92 -7.57 -2.95
C VAL A 197 -12.37 -7.11 -2.82
N ASP A 198 -12.58 -5.80 -2.68
CA ASP A 198 -13.89 -5.17 -2.45
C ASP A 198 -14.70 -5.81 -1.31
N GLY A 199 -14.00 -6.22 -0.26
CA GLY A 199 -14.57 -6.86 0.92
C GLY A 199 -14.87 -8.35 0.76
N VAL A 200 -14.60 -8.95 -0.39
CA VAL A 200 -14.77 -10.37 -0.65
C VAL A 200 -13.47 -11.11 -0.37
N LEU A 201 -13.50 -12.09 0.53
CA LEU A 201 -12.36 -12.97 0.79
C LEU A 201 -12.00 -13.75 -0.48
N GLN A 202 -10.75 -13.71 -0.87
CA GLN A 202 -10.25 -14.43 -2.03
C GLN A 202 -9.97 -15.90 -1.69
N SER A 203 -10.32 -16.78 -2.63
CA SER A 203 -10.05 -18.21 -2.52
C SER A 203 -8.77 -18.51 -3.30
N LEU A 204 -7.66 -18.59 -2.59
CA LEU A 204 -6.37 -18.81 -3.20
C LEU A 204 -6.13 -20.31 -3.46
N PRO A 205 -5.35 -20.66 -4.49
CA PRO A 205 -4.94 -22.05 -4.76
C PRO A 205 -4.14 -22.64 -3.62
N GLU A 206 -3.28 -21.82 -3.01
CA GLU A 206 -2.43 -22.17 -1.88
C GLU A 206 -2.56 -21.13 -0.77
N LYS A 207 -2.24 -21.53 0.45
CA LYS A 207 -2.18 -20.62 1.59
C LYS A 207 -0.92 -19.77 1.49
N ILE A 208 -1.05 -18.51 1.82
CA ILE A 208 0.11 -17.63 2.02
C ILE A 208 0.56 -17.80 3.48
N ASP A 209 1.64 -18.53 3.66
CA ASP A 209 2.26 -18.80 4.97
C ASP A 209 3.52 -17.93 5.10
N VAL A 210 3.49 -16.98 6.03
CA VAL A 210 4.61 -16.09 6.38
C VAL A 210 4.97 -16.24 7.87
N SER A 211 4.78 -17.42 8.39
CA SER A 211 4.93 -17.69 9.84
C SER A 211 6.38 -17.65 10.35
N ARG A 212 7.35 -17.56 9.43
CA ARG A 212 8.76 -17.37 9.79
C ARG A 212 9.11 -15.93 10.11
N MET A 213 8.27 -14.97 9.73
CA MET A 213 8.45 -13.58 10.15
C MET A 213 8.42 -13.48 11.68
N GLU A 214 9.45 -12.90 12.26
CA GLU A 214 9.60 -12.66 13.67
C GLU A 214 9.23 -11.21 14.05
N ALA A 215 9.19 -10.90 15.34
CA ALA A 215 8.88 -9.55 15.81
C ALA A 215 9.90 -8.48 15.37
N GLY A 216 11.09 -8.88 14.94
CA GLY A 216 12.16 -8.03 14.46
C GLY A 216 12.10 -7.75 12.95
N ASP A 217 11.32 -8.51 12.19
CA ASP A 217 11.16 -8.37 10.73
C ASP A 217 10.11 -7.31 10.43
N LEU A 218 10.46 -6.07 10.77
CA LEU A 218 9.51 -4.96 10.72
C LEU A 218 9.11 -4.62 9.29
N LEU A 219 7.81 -4.35 9.11
CA LEU A 219 7.20 -3.99 7.84
C LEU A 219 6.83 -2.50 7.78
N GLN A 220 6.55 -2.04 6.58
CA GLN A 220 6.00 -0.72 6.28
C GLN A 220 4.90 -0.83 5.22
N PRO A 221 3.94 0.11 5.14
CA PRO A 221 3.08 0.24 3.96
C PRO A 221 3.95 0.50 2.73
N TYR A 222 3.65 -0.23 1.66
CA TYR A 222 4.47 -0.22 0.45
C TYR A 222 3.59 -0.27 -0.79
N ILE A 223 3.76 0.71 -1.68
CA ILE A 223 3.16 0.73 -3.00
C ILE A 223 4.24 1.12 -3.99
N GLU A 224 4.48 0.26 -4.96
CA GLU A 224 5.44 0.52 -6.04
C GLU A 224 4.86 0.14 -7.39
N MET A 225 5.18 0.92 -8.40
CA MET A 225 4.96 0.63 -9.80
C MET A 225 6.32 0.56 -10.49
N GLN A 226 6.51 -0.44 -11.34
CA GLN A 226 7.69 -0.60 -12.18
C GLN A 226 7.26 -0.66 -13.64
N LYS A 227 7.97 0.09 -14.48
CA LYS A 227 7.82 0.09 -15.92
C LYS A 227 9.14 -0.40 -16.54
N ASP A 228 9.04 -1.33 -17.46
CA ASP A 228 10.14 -1.64 -18.36
C ASP A 228 10.30 -0.55 -19.45
N ALA A 229 11.31 -0.67 -20.30
CA ALA A 229 11.52 0.27 -21.39
C ALA A 229 10.28 0.34 -22.30
N GLY A 230 9.93 1.54 -22.71
CA GLY A 230 8.77 1.82 -23.59
C GLY A 230 8.07 3.12 -23.23
N ASN A 231 7.29 3.64 -24.17
CA ASN A 231 6.56 4.90 -24.03
C ASN A 231 5.16 4.73 -23.42
N VAL A 232 4.95 3.70 -22.61
CA VAL A 232 3.65 3.47 -21.96
C VAL A 232 3.47 4.39 -20.77
N GLU A 233 2.29 4.97 -20.67
CA GLU A 233 1.86 5.76 -19.52
C GLU A 233 0.81 4.96 -18.75
N HIS A 234 1.14 4.52 -17.55
CA HIS A 234 0.15 4.01 -16.62
C HIS A 234 0.28 4.70 -15.27
N SER A 235 -0.77 4.65 -14.51
CA SER A 235 -0.85 5.33 -13.23
C SER A 235 -1.55 4.48 -12.19
N ILE A 236 -1.20 4.74 -10.94
CA ILE A 236 -1.99 4.35 -9.79
C ILE A 236 -2.49 5.60 -9.07
N ASP A 237 -3.78 5.64 -8.82
CA ASP A 237 -4.42 6.62 -7.97
C ASP A 237 -4.70 5.97 -6.61
N ILE A 238 -4.25 6.58 -5.54
CA ILE A 238 -4.40 6.09 -4.18
C ILE A 238 -5.35 7.03 -3.45
N ASP A 239 -6.52 6.53 -3.06
CA ASP A 239 -7.52 7.27 -2.29
C ASP A 239 -7.12 7.28 -0.80
N TYR A 240 -6.86 6.10 -0.24
CA TYR A 240 -6.33 6.00 1.12
C TYR A 240 -5.46 4.76 1.32
N ILE A 241 -4.63 4.82 2.37
CA ILE A 241 -3.89 3.69 2.95
C ILE A 241 -4.19 3.66 4.45
N SER A 242 -4.48 2.48 4.97
CA SER A 242 -4.68 2.23 6.40
C SER A 242 -3.94 0.98 6.83
N VAL A 243 -3.22 1.06 7.94
CA VAL A 243 -2.66 -0.12 8.62
C VAL A 243 -3.00 -0.04 10.09
N LEU A 244 -3.54 -1.12 10.62
CA LEU A 244 -3.89 -1.27 12.02
C LEU A 244 -3.16 -2.50 12.58
N TRP A 245 -2.53 -2.38 13.77
CA TRP A 245 -1.90 -3.53 14.45
C TRP A 245 -2.01 -3.41 15.97
N GLN A 246 -1.85 -4.54 16.66
CA GLN A 246 -1.88 -4.56 18.12
C GLN A 246 -0.66 -3.88 18.70
N ARG A 247 -0.86 -3.07 19.74
CA ARG A 247 0.25 -2.49 20.51
C ARG A 247 0.94 -3.59 21.34
N SER A 248 2.21 -3.43 21.57
CA SER A 248 2.99 -4.31 22.46
C SER A 248 2.68 -4.09 23.94
#